data_e4de9fa05252d9da01aa64208f1cb914
#
_entry.id   e4de9fa05252d9da01aa64208f1cb914
#
_cell.length_a   1.000
_cell.length_b   1.000
_cell.length_c   1.000
_cell.angle_alpha   90.00
_cell.angle_beta   90.00
_cell.angle_gamma   90.00
#
_symmetry.space_group_name_H-M   'P 1'
#
loop_
_entity.id
_entity.type
_entity.pdbx_description
1 polymer ?
#
loop_
_entity_poly.entity_id
_entity_poly.type
_entity_poly.pdbx_seq_one_letter_code
_entity_poly.pdbx_strand_id
1 'polypeptide(L)'
;MEGSVIMAEAKFGKMGAQLKHGYNSATICESNMMMDIGIQVMSAGEKLTFNEQAKEVAYVILTGEVKISWENNTEVMKRTSLFDENPTCLHVPLATEVTIEAVVDSEVLIQKTENDTKFAPKFYHPEDVQADVFGGGVWSGTATRTVRTIFDYENAPYSNMVNGEVINSPGRWSSYIPHFHPQPEVYVYKFDRPQGFGAAFIGEDTFRTETNAYVAIPGGDIHPQVTAPGYAMWYSWMIRHLPDDPWAKTRIVCEEHAWLEEDDAEAKIWDPLKK
;
A
#
# COMPACT_ATOMS: atom_id res chain seq x y z
N MET A 1 -15.09 -26.44 -19.45
CA MET A 1 -14.43 -25.70 -18.36
C MET A 1 -15.32 -24.51 -18.08
N GLU A 2 -16.09 -24.59 -17.00
CA GLU A 2 -16.88 -23.44 -16.52
C GLU A 2 -15.87 -22.39 -16.06
N GLY A 3 -15.86 -21.24 -16.73
CA GLY A 3 -15.06 -20.11 -16.30
C GLY A 3 -15.54 -19.68 -14.91
N SER A 4 -14.69 -19.78 -13.91
CA SER A 4 -14.97 -19.21 -12.59
C SER A 4 -15.24 -17.73 -12.79
N VAL A 5 -16.42 -17.26 -12.42
CA VAL A 5 -16.73 -15.82 -12.38
C VAL A 5 -15.89 -15.22 -11.27
N ILE A 6 -14.83 -14.49 -11.65
CA ILE A 6 -14.03 -13.74 -10.68
C ILE A 6 -14.93 -12.66 -10.07
N MET A 7 -15.03 -12.65 -8.74
CA MET A 7 -15.82 -11.67 -8.01
C MET A 7 -15.16 -10.28 -8.13
N ALA A 8 -15.92 -9.27 -8.55
CA ALA A 8 -15.44 -7.89 -8.50
C ALA A 8 -15.46 -7.42 -7.05
N GLU A 9 -14.32 -6.90 -6.58
CA GLU A 9 -14.21 -6.23 -5.27
C GLU A 9 -14.91 -4.88 -5.32
N ALA A 10 -15.49 -4.45 -4.21
CA ALA A 10 -15.99 -3.08 -4.10
C ALA A 10 -14.80 -2.11 -4.12
N LYS A 11 -14.87 -1.07 -4.99
CA LYS A 11 -13.79 -0.09 -5.14
C LYS A 11 -13.42 0.63 -3.84
N PHE A 12 -14.29 0.64 -2.85
CA PHE A 12 -14.08 1.30 -1.56
C PHE A 12 -14.71 0.51 -0.43
N GLY A 13 -14.02 0.45 0.70
CA GLY A 13 -14.53 -0.13 1.93
C GLY A 13 -13.90 0.47 3.18
N LYS A 14 -14.41 0.06 4.33
CA LYS A 14 -13.92 0.48 5.65
C LYS A 14 -13.83 -0.74 6.56
N MET A 15 -12.68 -0.93 7.18
CA MET A 15 -12.49 -1.98 8.20
C MET A 15 -13.06 -1.55 9.56
N GLY A 16 -13.58 -0.31 9.66
CA GLY A 16 -14.17 0.29 10.85
C GLY A 16 -13.37 1.47 11.40
N ALA A 17 -14.04 2.38 12.11
CA ALA A 17 -13.38 3.54 12.73
C ALA A 17 -12.30 3.09 13.75
N GLN A 18 -12.55 1.97 14.42
CA GLN A 18 -11.57 1.23 15.23
C GLN A 18 -11.51 -0.20 14.70
N LEU A 19 -10.30 -0.71 14.53
CA LEU A 19 -10.09 -2.11 14.16
C LEU A 19 -10.51 -3.01 15.32
N LYS A 20 -11.08 -4.16 14.99
CA LYS A 20 -11.38 -5.19 15.97
C LYS A 20 -10.12 -6.00 16.25
N HIS A 21 -10.02 -6.55 17.45
CA HIS A 21 -9.02 -7.57 17.76
C HIS A 21 -9.12 -8.73 16.77
N GLY A 22 -7.98 -9.24 16.31
CA GLY A 22 -7.89 -10.25 15.26
C GLY A 22 -7.73 -9.66 13.86
N TYR A 23 -8.05 -10.44 12.84
CA TYR A 23 -7.84 -10.06 11.43
C TYR A 23 -9.00 -9.22 10.89
N ASN A 24 -8.67 -8.05 10.37
CA ASN A 24 -9.60 -7.11 9.72
C ASN A 24 -9.33 -7.11 8.22
N SER A 25 -10.15 -7.79 7.43
CA SER A 25 -9.98 -7.97 5.99
C SER A 25 -10.38 -6.72 5.21
N ALA A 26 -9.60 -6.37 4.20
CA ALA A 26 -9.91 -5.38 3.16
C ALA A 26 -10.31 -6.08 1.86
N THR A 27 -9.42 -6.88 1.25
CA THR A 27 -9.65 -7.60 -0.01
C THR A 27 -9.33 -9.08 0.13
N ILE A 28 -9.74 -9.90 -0.85
CA ILE A 28 -9.49 -11.33 -0.90
C ILE A 28 -8.87 -11.76 -2.23
N CYS A 29 -8.08 -12.83 -2.22
CA CYS A 29 -7.42 -13.39 -3.41
C CYS A 29 -8.40 -13.83 -4.50
N GLU A 30 -9.56 -14.31 -4.12
CA GLU A 30 -10.60 -14.79 -5.03
C GLU A 30 -11.31 -13.66 -5.78
N SER A 31 -11.04 -12.40 -5.43
CA SER A 31 -11.55 -11.22 -6.13
C SER A 31 -10.64 -10.82 -7.31
N ASN A 32 -11.08 -9.82 -8.07
CA ASN A 32 -10.29 -9.22 -9.15
C ASN A 32 -9.03 -8.47 -8.65
N MET A 33 -8.84 -8.34 -7.33
CA MET A 33 -7.61 -7.82 -6.74
C MET A 33 -6.52 -8.89 -6.63
N MET A 34 -6.87 -10.17 -6.62
CA MET A 34 -5.96 -11.31 -6.51
C MET A 34 -5.02 -11.23 -5.29
N MET A 35 -5.41 -10.50 -4.25
CA MET A 35 -4.66 -10.31 -3.01
C MET A 35 -5.57 -10.39 -1.79
N ASP A 36 -5.16 -11.17 -0.78
CA ASP A 36 -5.70 -11.02 0.57
C ASP A 36 -4.95 -9.88 1.25
N ILE A 37 -5.67 -8.85 1.63
CA ILE A 37 -5.11 -7.71 2.36
C ILE A 37 -5.93 -7.46 3.60
N GLY A 38 -5.25 -7.26 4.72
CA GLY A 38 -5.90 -6.91 5.97
C GLY A 38 -4.92 -6.56 7.07
N ILE A 39 -5.46 -6.14 8.19
CA ILE A 39 -4.68 -5.76 9.37
C ILE A 39 -5.00 -6.74 10.51
N GLN A 40 -3.95 -7.41 11.01
CA GLN A 40 -4.00 -8.21 12.23
C GLN A 40 -3.77 -7.29 13.42
N VAL A 41 -4.76 -7.21 14.30
CA VAL A 41 -4.66 -6.53 15.61
C VAL A 41 -4.36 -7.57 16.67
N MET A 42 -3.32 -7.33 17.45
CA MET A 42 -2.84 -8.23 18.50
C MET A 42 -2.72 -7.50 19.82
N SER A 43 -3.10 -8.18 20.91
CA SER A 43 -2.87 -7.71 22.27
C SER A 43 -1.49 -8.12 22.78
N ALA A 44 -0.92 -7.35 23.70
CA ALA A 44 0.36 -7.67 24.36
C ALA A 44 0.37 -9.10 24.90
N GLY A 45 1.43 -9.86 24.62
CA GLY A 45 1.61 -11.25 25.02
C GLY A 45 0.91 -12.28 24.11
N GLU A 46 0.12 -11.85 23.14
CA GLU A 46 -0.53 -12.75 22.18
C GLU A 46 0.48 -13.32 21.18
N LYS A 47 0.29 -14.59 20.84
CA LYS A 47 1.13 -15.31 19.90
C LYS A 47 0.27 -16.01 18.85
N LEU A 48 0.54 -15.74 17.59
CA LEU A 48 -0.14 -16.32 16.44
C LEU A 48 0.84 -16.97 15.49
N THR A 49 0.44 -18.10 14.90
CA THR A 49 1.23 -18.81 13.88
C THR A 49 0.45 -18.85 12.58
N PHE A 50 1.12 -18.51 11.50
CA PHE A 50 0.61 -18.48 10.13
C PHE A 50 1.39 -19.46 9.26
N ASN A 51 0.72 -20.15 8.34
CA ASN A 51 1.36 -21.04 7.39
C ASN A 51 0.52 -21.16 6.13
N GLU A 52 0.78 -20.32 5.15
CA GLU A 52 0.07 -20.29 3.87
C GLU A 52 0.68 -21.29 2.89
N GLN A 53 -0.14 -22.22 2.40
CA GLN A 53 0.35 -23.34 1.58
C GLN A 53 0.48 -23.02 0.09
N ALA A 54 -0.17 -21.95 -0.39
CA ALA A 54 -0.20 -21.58 -1.81
C ALA A 54 0.15 -20.10 -2.05
N LYS A 55 0.33 -19.33 -0.97
CA LYS A 55 0.51 -17.88 -1.06
C LYS A 55 1.84 -17.46 -0.46
N GLU A 56 2.52 -16.54 -1.12
CA GLU A 56 3.55 -15.72 -0.51
C GLU A 56 2.91 -14.69 0.42
N VAL A 57 3.63 -14.25 1.44
CA VAL A 57 3.11 -13.33 2.46
C VAL A 57 4.13 -12.25 2.79
N ALA A 58 3.66 -11.00 2.86
CA ALA A 58 4.39 -9.89 3.47
C ALA A 58 3.70 -9.44 4.76
N TYR A 59 4.48 -9.35 5.84
CA TYR A 59 4.07 -8.84 7.14
C TYR A 59 4.75 -7.50 7.38
N VAL A 60 3.99 -6.42 7.53
CA VAL A 60 4.51 -5.06 7.75
C VAL A 60 3.99 -4.52 9.07
N ILE A 61 4.88 -4.12 9.97
CA ILE A 61 4.45 -3.50 11.23
C ILE A 61 3.89 -2.09 10.96
N LEU A 62 2.66 -1.83 11.41
CA LEU A 62 2.06 -0.49 11.36
C LEU A 62 2.28 0.27 12.66
N THR A 63 2.07 -0.38 13.78
CA THR A 63 2.31 0.21 15.12
C THR A 63 2.56 -0.89 16.15
N GLY A 64 3.31 -0.57 17.18
CA GLY A 64 3.63 -1.48 18.27
C GLY A 64 4.99 -2.14 18.14
N GLU A 65 5.15 -3.30 18.79
CA GLU A 65 6.37 -4.09 18.80
C GLU A 65 6.01 -5.58 18.83
N VAL A 66 6.53 -6.34 17.86
CA VAL A 66 6.35 -7.78 17.77
C VAL A 66 7.69 -8.49 17.58
N LYS A 67 7.81 -9.71 18.12
CA LYS A 67 8.83 -10.66 17.70
C LYS A 67 8.25 -11.50 16.59
N ILE A 68 8.94 -11.59 15.46
CA ILE A 68 8.54 -12.42 14.33
C ILE A 68 9.59 -13.50 14.08
N SER A 69 9.14 -14.74 13.98
CA SER A 69 10.03 -15.91 13.84
C SER A 69 9.62 -16.72 12.62
N TRP A 70 10.62 -17.17 11.85
CA TRP A 70 10.45 -18.07 10.71
C TRP A 70 11.68 -18.97 10.60
N GLU A 71 11.49 -20.22 10.25
CA GLU A 71 12.57 -21.20 10.20
C GLU A 71 13.39 -21.20 11.50
N ASN A 72 14.67 -20.84 11.45
CA ASN A 72 15.56 -20.71 12.62
C ASN A 72 15.88 -19.22 12.95
N ASN A 73 15.13 -18.27 12.38
CA ASN A 73 15.36 -16.85 12.56
C ASN A 73 14.32 -16.25 13.51
N THR A 74 14.69 -15.21 14.21
CA THR A 74 13.79 -14.38 15.02
C THR A 74 14.29 -12.94 14.95
N GLU A 75 13.40 -12.02 14.60
CA GLU A 75 13.66 -10.60 14.52
C GLU A 75 12.60 -9.81 15.30
N VAL A 76 12.90 -8.55 15.58
CA VAL A 76 11.96 -7.60 16.19
C VAL A 76 11.49 -6.60 15.15
N MET A 77 10.18 -6.50 14.99
CA MET A 77 9.55 -5.42 14.21
C MET A 77 8.96 -4.43 15.19
N LYS A 78 9.38 -3.17 15.08
CA LYS A 78 8.91 -2.10 15.96
C LYS A 78 8.63 -0.83 15.16
N ARG A 79 7.52 -0.17 15.49
CA ARG A 79 7.16 1.10 14.87
C ARG A 79 6.24 1.91 15.79
N THR A 80 6.55 3.19 15.97
CA THR A 80 5.75 4.11 16.78
C THR A 80 5.04 5.17 15.92
N SER A 81 5.57 5.48 14.75
CA SER A 81 5.01 6.45 13.83
C SER A 81 5.08 6.00 12.39
N LEU A 82 3.92 5.89 11.73
CA LEU A 82 3.83 5.65 10.29
C LEU A 82 4.42 6.80 9.47
N PHE A 83 4.42 8.00 10.01
CA PHE A 83 4.81 9.22 9.31
C PHE A 83 6.32 9.48 9.40
N ASP A 84 6.94 9.17 10.54
CA ASP A 84 8.32 9.55 10.84
C ASP A 84 9.31 8.40 10.66
N GLU A 85 8.84 7.14 10.66
CA GLU A 85 9.70 5.95 10.62
C GLU A 85 9.46 5.13 9.35
N ASN A 86 10.54 4.61 8.76
CA ASN A 86 10.44 3.62 7.69
C ASN A 86 9.86 2.30 8.23
N PRO A 87 9.18 1.52 7.40
CA PRO A 87 8.61 0.23 7.79
C PRO A 87 9.68 -0.84 8.00
N THR A 88 9.33 -1.84 8.79
CA THR A 88 9.99 -3.16 8.84
C THR A 88 9.04 -4.18 8.24
N CYS A 89 9.54 -5.09 7.41
CA CYS A 89 8.75 -6.09 6.72
C CYS A 89 9.45 -7.46 6.72
N LEU A 90 8.69 -8.53 6.96
CA LEU A 90 9.10 -9.89 6.63
C LEU A 90 8.31 -10.34 5.40
N HIS A 91 9.02 -10.77 4.34
CA HIS A 91 8.45 -11.36 3.13
C HIS A 91 8.88 -12.82 3.02
N VAL A 92 7.91 -13.73 2.92
CA VAL A 92 8.13 -15.17 2.90
C VAL A 92 7.40 -15.85 1.73
N PRO A 93 7.97 -16.94 1.15
CA PRO A 93 7.28 -17.77 0.16
C PRO A 93 6.20 -18.63 0.81
N LEU A 94 5.44 -19.31 -0.05
CA LEU A 94 4.48 -20.35 0.38
C LEU A 94 5.12 -21.38 1.31
N ALA A 95 4.28 -22.02 2.14
CA ALA A 95 4.64 -23.08 3.09
C ALA A 95 5.74 -22.70 4.12
N THR A 96 5.96 -21.39 4.33
CA THR A 96 6.83 -20.91 5.41
C THR A 96 5.97 -20.67 6.66
N GLU A 97 6.26 -21.39 7.73
CA GLU A 97 5.64 -21.13 9.02
C GLU A 97 6.22 -19.86 9.64
N VAL A 98 5.34 -18.92 9.98
CA VAL A 98 5.71 -17.66 10.63
C VAL A 98 4.95 -17.52 11.94
N THR A 99 5.67 -17.25 13.01
CA THR A 99 5.08 -16.98 14.32
C THR A 99 5.31 -15.51 14.68
N ILE A 100 4.26 -14.82 15.07
CA ILE A 100 4.29 -13.43 15.55
C ILE A 100 3.87 -13.42 17.02
N GLU A 101 4.69 -12.83 17.88
CA GLU A 101 4.43 -12.63 19.31
C GLU A 101 4.42 -11.13 19.60
N ALA A 102 3.28 -10.59 20.00
CA ALA A 102 3.13 -9.18 20.32
C ALA A 102 3.79 -8.85 21.68
N VAL A 103 4.78 -7.97 21.67
CA VAL A 103 5.43 -7.47 22.90
C VAL A 103 4.53 -6.41 23.56
N VAL A 104 3.89 -5.58 22.77
CA VAL A 104 2.85 -4.61 23.15
C VAL A 104 1.68 -4.74 22.21
N ASP A 105 0.58 -4.06 22.49
CA ASP A 105 -0.55 -3.97 21.54
C ASP A 105 -0.05 -3.49 20.18
N SER A 106 -0.36 -4.24 19.13
CA SER A 106 0.27 -4.07 17.81
C SER A 106 -0.71 -4.26 16.66
N GLU A 107 -0.44 -3.55 15.56
CA GLU A 107 -1.12 -3.72 14.27
C GLU A 107 -0.09 -4.16 13.21
N VAL A 108 -0.39 -5.26 12.52
CA VAL A 108 0.44 -5.80 11.43
C VAL A 108 -0.39 -5.85 10.16
N LEU A 109 0.04 -5.14 9.13
CA LEU A 109 -0.54 -5.24 7.78
C LEU A 109 -0.02 -6.54 7.16
N ILE A 110 -0.95 -7.33 6.60
CA ILE A 110 -0.65 -8.60 5.95
C ILE A 110 -1.14 -8.51 4.52
N GLN A 111 -0.23 -8.70 3.57
CA GLN A 111 -0.52 -8.86 2.14
C GLN A 111 -0.15 -10.28 1.72
N LYS A 112 -1.07 -10.97 1.02
CA LYS A 112 -0.83 -12.31 0.50
C LYS A 112 -1.31 -12.41 -0.94
N THR A 113 -0.61 -13.18 -1.75
CA THR A 113 -1.04 -13.54 -3.10
C THR A 113 -0.55 -14.93 -3.47
N GLU A 114 -1.24 -15.59 -4.39
CA GLU A 114 -0.77 -16.87 -4.92
C GLU A 114 0.58 -16.73 -5.61
N ASN A 115 1.53 -17.59 -5.23
CA ASN A 115 2.83 -17.68 -5.84
C ASN A 115 3.40 -19.08 -5.61
N ASP A 116 3.68 -19.80 -6.66
CA ASP A 116 4.31 -21.13 -6.63
C ASP A 116 5.85 -21.08 -6.69
N THR A 117 6.41 -19.88 -6.88
CA THR A 117 7.85 -19.65 -6.89
C THR A 117 8.42 -19.76 -5.50
N LYS A 118 9.45 -20.60 -5.35
CA LYS A 118 10.22 -20.72 -4.11
C LYS A 118 11.34 -19.69 -4.09
N PHE A 119 11.43 -18.95 -2.99
CA PHE A 119 12.50 -18.00 -2.73
C PHE A 119 12.89 -18.04 -1.25
N ALA A 120 14.03 -17.48 -0.90
CA ALA A 120 14.44 -17.37 0.50
C ALA A 120 13.65 -16.26 1.20
N PRO A 121 13.11 -16.49 2.40
CA PRO A 121 12.52 -15.43 3.21
C PRO A 121 13.45 -14.23 3.32
N LYS A 122 12.89 -13.02 3.20
CA LYS A 122 13.66 -11.78 3.31
C LYS A 122 13.05 -10.86 4.36
N PHE A 123 13.88 -10.45 5.30
CA PHE A 123 13.55 -9.41 6.27
C PHE A 123 14.10 -8.08 5.78
N TYR A 124 13.24 -7.08 5.73
CA TYR A 124 13.59 -5.71 5.35
C TYR A 124 13.63 -4.85 6.61
N HIS A 125 14.81 -4.34 6.94
CA HIS A 125 15.01 -3.34 7.99
C HIS A 125 14.61 -1.95 7.48
N PRO A 126 14.40 -0.97 8.37
CA PRO A 126 14.08 0.41 7.96
C PRO A 126 15.12 1.03 7.01
N GLU A 127 16.38 0.68 7.14
CA GLU A 127 17.48 1.13 6.28
C GLU A 127 17.50 0.49 4.88
N ASP A 128 16.82 -0.65 4.70
CA ASP A 128 16.68 -1.31 3.39
C ASP A 128 15.57 -0.68 2.54
N VAL A 129 14.72 0.15 3.15
CA VAL A 129 13.58 0.76 2.49
C VAL A 129 13.97 2.07 1.84
N GLN A 130 13.89 2.09 0.51
CA GLN A 130 14.12 3.30 -0.25
C GLN A 130 12.98 4.30 -0.02
N ALA A 131 13.32 5.52 0.39
CA ALA A 131 12.38 6.61 0.62
C ALA A 131 12.73 7.81 -0.28
N ASP A 132 11.84 8.12 -1.23
CA ASP A 132 12.03 9.18 -2.21
C ASP A 132 10.95 10.24 -2.09
N VAL A 133 11.32 11.51 -2.28
CA VAL A 133 10.38 12.63 -2.33
C VAL A 133 10.08 12.97 -3.78
N PHE A 134 8.81 12.85 -4.15
CA PHE A 134 8.30 13.18 -5.48
C PHE A 134 7.45 14.45 -5.46
N GLY A 135 7.36 15.13 -6.62
CA GLY A 135 6.50 16.29 -6.81
C GLY A 135 6.96 17.56 -6.11
N GLY A 136 8.16 17.55 -5.51
CA GLY A 136 8.78 18.75 -4.95
C GLY A 136 9.20 19.72 -6.05
N GLY A 137 8.77 20.99 -5.95
CA GLY A 137 9.15 22.03 -6.90
C GLY A 137 8.31 22.11 -8.17
N VAL A 138 7.35 21.19 -8.39
CA VAL A 138 6.39 21.29 -9.51
C VAL A 138 5.00 21.63 -8.97
N TRP A 139 4.20 22.36 -9.76
CA TRP A 139 2.82 22.77 -9.44
C TRP A 139 2.71 23.39 -8.04
N SER A 140 3.64 24.30 -7.70
CA SER A 140 3.72 24.91 -6.35
C SER A 140 3.83 23.88 -5.23
N GLY A 141 4.41 22.71 -5.48
CA GLY A 141 4.58 21.62 -4.52
C GLY A 141 3.27 20.91 -4.13
N THR A 142 2.17 21.12 -4.88
CA THR A 142 0.85 20.56 -4.52
C THR A 142 0.78 19.02 -4.65
N ALA A 143 1.74 18.39 -5.35
CA ALA A 143 1.86 16.95 -5.47
C ALA A 143 3.07 16.37 -4.71
N THR A 144 3.58 17.08 -3.71
CA THR A 144 4.71 16.61 -2.90
C THR A 144 4.27 15.49 -1.98
N ARG A 145 4.93 14.34 -2.10
CA ARG A 145 4.74 13.14 -1.26
C ARG A 145 6.05 12.39 -1.09
N THR A 146 6.15 11.64 -0.01
CA THR A 146 7.24 10.66 0.19
C THR A 146 6.73 9.28 -0.20
N VAL A 147 7.46 8.57 -1.03
CA VAL A 147 7.19 7.18 -1.43
C VAL A 147 8.27 6.31 -0.80
N ARG A 148 7.84 5.30 -0.04
CA ARG A 148 8.71 4.27 0.54
C ARG A 148 8.43 2.96 -0.18
N THR A 149 9.43 2.45 -0.89
CA THR A 149 9.36 1.15 -1.56
C THR A 149 10.04 0.10 -0.69
N ILE A 150 9.29 -0.88 -0.23
CA ILE A 150 9.85 -2.02 0.52
C ILE A 150 10.40 -3.01 -0.48
N PHE A 151 9.55 -3.50 -1.37
CA PHE A 151 9.98 -4.32 -2.50
C PHE A 151 9.07 -4.13 -3.71
N ASP A 152 9.66 -4.28 -4.89
CA ASP A 152 9.01 -4.25 -6.19
C ASP A 152 9.66 -5.28 -7.13
N TYR A 153 9.30 -5.27 -8.41
CA TYR A 153 9.85 -6.21 -9.39
C TYR A 153 11.36 -6.07 -9.58
N GLU A 154 11.95 -4.89 -9.30
CA GLU A 154 13.39 -4.65 -9.47
C GLU A 154 14.21 -5.39 -8.41
N ASN A 155 13.77 -5.36 -7.13
CA ASN A 155 14.51 -5.96 -6.02
C ASN A 155 13.95 -7.32 -5.54
N ALA A 156 12.77 -7.74 -6.04
CA ALA A 156 12.12 -9.00 -5.74
C ALA A 156 11.41 -9.60 -6.98
N PRO A 157 12.12 -9.88 -8.08
CA PRO A 157 11.51 -10.37 -9.34
C PRO A 157 10.88 -11.77 -9.22
N TYR A 158 11.08 -12.45 -8.12
CA TYR A 158 10.47 -13.73 -7.77
C TYR A 158 9.09 -13.57 -7.12
N SER A 159 8.74 -12.37 -6.71
CA SER A 159 7.47 -12.05 -6.08
C SER A 159 6.39 -11.77 -7.13
N ASN A 160 5.15 -12.12 -6.79
CA ASN A 160 3.97 -11.75 -7.55
C ASN A 160 3.31 -10.46 -7.04
N MET A 161 3.94 -9.75 -6.12
CA MET A 161 3.38 -8.53 -5.54
C MET A 161 4.44 -7.44 -5.31
N VAL A 162 3.96 -6.21 -5.16
CA VAL A 162 4.71 -5.04 -4.71
C VAL A 162 4.17 -4.62 -3.36
N ASN A 163 5.03 -4.11 -2.50
CA ASN A 163 4.63 -3.51 -1.22
C ASN A 163 5.41 -2.23 -0.96
N GLY A 164 4.69 -1.20 -0.56
CA GLY A 164 5.27 0.08 -0.20
C GLY A 164 4.29 1.00 0.52
N GLU A 165 4.72 2.22 0.76
CA GLU A 165 3.97 3.24 1.49
C GLU A 165 4.10 4.59 0.81
N VAL A 166 3.06 5.40 0.90
CA VAL A 166 3.08 6.82 0.51
C VAL A 166 2.66 7.68 1.68
N ILE A 167 3.37 8.79 1.88
CA ILE A 167 3.00 9.82 2.84
C ILE A 167 2.71 11.10 2.07
N ASN A 168 1.46 11.53 2.13
CA ASN A 168 1.04 12.82 1.62
C ASN A 168 1.12 13.86 2.73
N SER A 169 1.87 14.91 2.50
CA SER A 169 1.83 16.10 3.35
C SER A 169 0.45 16.78 3.29
N PRO A 170 0.03 17.55 4.31
CA PRO A 170 -1.28 18.18 4.36
C PRO A 170 -1.63 18.97 3.09
N GLY A 171 -2.82 18.72 2.53
CA GLY A 171 -3.32 19.39 1.34
C GLY A 171 -2.64 18.98 0.02
N ARG A 172 -1.90 17.88 -0.01
CA ARG A 172 -1.13 17.46 -1.19
C ARG A 172 -1.77 16.27 -1.91
N TRP A 173 -1.44 16.15 -3.19
CA TRP A 173 -1.85 15.06 -4.06
C TRP A 173 -0.76 14.00 -4.20
N SER A 174 -1.18 12.76 -4.46
CA SER A 174 -0.32 11.65 -4.85
C SER A 174 -0.98 10.81 -5.95
N SER A 175 -0.27 9.83 -6.47
CA SER A 175 -0.65 9.14 -7.71
C SER A 175 -1.01 10.16 -8.81
N TYR A 176 -0.27 11.26 -8.85
CA TYR A 176 -0.44 12.40 -9.73
C TYR A 176 0.84 12.57 -10.59
N ILE A 177 0.73 12.76 -11.87
CA ILE A 177 -0.42 13.09 -12.75
C ILE A 177 -1.39 11.88 -12.82
N PRO A 178 -2.71 12.07 -13.14
CA PRO A 178 -3.65 10.97 -13.31
C PRO A 178 -3.13 9.96 -14.34
N HIS A 179 -3.01 8.72 -13.92
CA HIS A 179 -2.46 7.62 -14.69
C HIS A 179 -3.12 6.31 -14.31
N PHE A 180 -2.88 5.28 -15.09
CA PHE A 180 -3.32 3.92 -14.85
C PHE A 180 -2.23 2.92 -15.25
N HIS A 181 -2.41 1.66 -14.86
CA HIS A 181 -1.64 0.49 -15.29
C HIS A 181 -2.55 -0.75 -15.28
N PRO A 182 -2.18 -1.84 -16.01
CA PRO A 182 -3.01 -3.05 -16.10
C PRO A 182 -3.19 -3.80 -14.78
N GLN A 183 -2.20 -3.72 -13.89
CA GLN A 183 -2.15 -4.48 -12.64
C GLN A 183 -3.14 -3.92 -11.62
N PRO A 184 -3.88 -4.78 -10.87
CA PRO A 184 -4.74 -4.32 -9.79
C PRO A 184 -3.90 -3.85 -8.59
N GLU A 185 -4.42 -2.85 -7.88
CA GLU A 185 -3.76 -2.21 -6.76
C GLU A 185 -4.72 -1.98 -5.60
N VAL A 186 -4.20 -2.03 -4.37
CA VAL A 186 -4.99 -1.78 -3.16
C VAL A 186 -4.27 -0.79 -2.26
N TYR A 187 -5.01 0.21 -1.75
CA TYR A 187 -4.52 1.12 -0.72
C TYR A 187 -5.28 0.94 0.58
N VAL A 188 -4.56 1.00 1.70
CA VAL A 188 -5.12 1.06 3.05
C VAL A 188 -4.65 2.35 3.69
N TYR A 189 -5.56 3.13 4.30
CA TYR A 189 -5.28 4.49 4.75
C TYR A 189 -5.16 4.62 6.26
N LYS A 190 -4.24 5.47 6.71
CA LYS A 190 -4.15 6.02 8.07
C LYS A 190 -3.92 7.54 7.99
N PHE A 191 -4.35 8.26 9.00
CA PHE A 191 -4.13 9.70 9.13
C PHE A 191 -3.41 10.01 10.45
N ASP A 192 -2.66 11.12 10.48
CA ASP A 192 -1.93 11.60 11.67
C ASP A 192 -2.85 12.04 12.80
N ARG A 193 -4.14 12.26 12.47
CA ARG A 193 -5.19 12.64 13.41
C ARG A 193 -6.43 11.76 13.20
N PRO A 194 -7.14 11.39 14.27
CA PRO A 194 -8.30 10.49 14.15
C PRO A 194 -9.45 11.06 13.29
N GLN A 195 -9.58 12.37 13.17
CA GLN A 195 -10.55 13.04 12.31
C GLN A 195 -10.01 13.37 10.92
N GLY A 196 -8.76 13.02 10.61
CA GLY A 196 -8.14 13.24 9.31
C GLY A 196 -8.93 12.59 8.17
N PHE A 197 -8.96 13.24 7.03
CA PHE A 197 -9.64 12.75 5.85
C PHE A 197 -8.98 13.24 4.56
N GLY A 198 -9.32 12.56 3.49
CA GLY A 198 -8.89 12.88 2.14
C GLY A 198 -9.92 12.41 1.12
N ALA A 199 -9.50 12.30 -0.13
CA ALA A 199 -10.30 11.69 -1.20
C ALA A 199 -9.42 10.78 -2.05
N ALA A 200 -10.03 9.69 -2.52
CA ALA A 200 -9.52 8.79 -3.54
C ALA A 200 -10.44 8.89 -4.76
N PHE A 201 -9.83 9.00 -5.94
CA PHE A 201 -10.54 8.95 -7.22
C PHE A 201 -10.20 7.62 -7.87
N ILE A 202 -11.20 6.79 -8.20
CA ILE A 202 -10.99 5.48 -8.83
C ILE A 202 -11.86 5.39 -10.08
N GLY A 203 -11.24 5.59 -11.23
CA GLY A 203 -11.96 5.84 -12.47
C GLY A 203 -12.84 7.08 -12.33
N GLU A 204 -14.13 6.97 -12.56
CA GLU A 204 -15.11 8.06 -12.43
C GLU A 204 -15.64 8.27 -10.99
N ASP A 205 -15.30 7.35 -10.06
CA ASP A 205 -15.81 7.39 -8.70
C ASP A 205 -14.91 8.19 -7.77
N THR A 206 -15.51 8.88 -6.79
CA THR A 206 -14.78 9.61 -5.75
C THR A 206 -15.21 9.14 -4.36
N PHE A 207 -14.24 8.77 -3.54
CA PHE A 207 -14.48 8.25 -2.19
C PHE A 207 -13.80 9.12 -1.13
N ARG A 208 -14.50 9.38 -0.03
CA ARG A 208 -13.88 10.00 1.14
C ARG A 208 -13.03 8.97 1.87
N THR A 209 -11.72 9.21 1.94
CA THR A 209 -10.80 8.40 2.71
C THR A 209 -10.70 8.88 4.16
N GLU A 210 -10.53 7.91 5.07
CA GLU A 210 -10.33 8.12 6.52
C GLU A 210 -9.50 6.96 7.08
N THR A 211 -9.09 7.04 8.33
CA THR A 211 -8.32 5.96 8.97
C THR A 211 -9.06 4.63 8.89
N ASN A 212 -8.35 3.55 8.50
CA ASN A 212 -8.85 2.20 8.26
C ASN A 212 -9.84 2.06 7.08
N ALA A 213 -9.96 3.06 6.22
CA ALA A 213 -10.56 2.86 4.91
C ALA A 213 -9.56 2.15 3.97
N TYR A 214 -10.08 1.56 2.91
CA TYR A 214 -9.28 1.03 1.80
C TYR A 214 -9.96 1.32 0.47
N VAL A 215 -9.16 1.32 -0.60
CA VAL A 215 -9.65 1.28 -1.98
C VAL A 215 -9.07 0.06 -2.69
N ALA A 216 -9.91 -0.56 -3.50
CA ALA A 216 -9.53 -1.59 -4.45
C ALA A 216 -9.59 -0.97 -5.86
N ILE A 217 -8.45 -0.92 -6.53
CA ILE A 217 -8.25 -0.25 -7.81
C ILE A 217 -8.11 -1.32 -8.88
N PRO A 218 -9.16 -1.58 -9.68
CA PRO A 218 -9.04 -2.49 -10.80
C PRO A 218 -7.99 -2.01 -11.80
N GLY A 219 -7.32 -2.96 -12.45
CA GLY A 219 -6.39 -2.63 -13.52
C GLY A 219 -7.06 -1.79 -14.60
N GLY A 220 -6.39 -0.70 -15.00
CA GLY A 220 -6.90 0.26 -15.98
C GLY A 220 -7.65 1.46 -15.40
N ASP A 221 -8.01 1.46 -14.11
CA ASP A 221 -8.65 2.62 -13.48
C ASP A 221 -7.61 3.68 -13.07
N ILE A 222 -7.86 4.94 -13.38
CA ILE A 222 -7.10 6.07 -12.85
C ILE A 222 -7.33 6.19 -11.35
N HIS A 223 -6.30 6.61 -10.59
CA HIS A 223 -6.40 6.53 -9.13
C HIS A 223 -5.67 7.64 -8.34
N PRO A 224 -5.80 8.94 -8.69
CA PRO A 224 -5.18 10.01 -7.92
C PRO A 224 -5.77 10.11 -6.51
N GLN A 225 -4.93 10.57 -5.58
CA GLN A 225 -5.26 10.68 -4.16
C GLN A 225 -4.99 12.09 -3.67
N VAL A 226 -5.76 12.56 -2.69
CA VAL A 226 -5.51 13.85 -2.05
C VAL A 226 -5.85 13.80 -0.56
N THR A 227 -5.06 14.50 0.27
CA THR A 227 -5.37 14.71 1.68
C THR A 227 -5.90 16.12 1.94
N ALA A 228 -6.78 16.26 2.94
CA ALA A 228 -7.29 17.56 3.33
C ALA A 228 -6.19 18.46 3.95
N PRO A 229 -6.25 19.78 3.80
CA PRO A 229 -5.36 20.70 4.50
C PRO A 229 -5.36 20.48 6.02
N GLY A 230 -4.18 20.44 6.62
CA GLY A 230 -4.00 20.24 8.07
C GLY A 230 -3.88 18.79 8.52
N TYR A 231 -3.98 17.81 7.63
CA TYR A 231 -3.83 16.39 7.94
C TYR A 231 -2.81 15.72 7.02
N ALA A 232 -1.89 14.95 7.60
CA ALA A 232 -1.04 14.05 6.83
C ALA A 232 -1.77 12.73 6.59
N MET A 233 -1.65 12.19 5.38
CA MET A 233 -2.22 10.90 5.01
C MET A 233 -1.08 9.93 4.71
N TRP A 234 -1.10 8.79 5.37
CA TRP A 234 -0.32 7.62 5.03
C TRP A 234 -1.22 6.61 4.33
N TYR A 235 -0.73 5.96 3.31
CA TYR A 235 -1.36 4.75 2.78
C TYR A 235 -0.31 3.74 2.31
N SER A 236 -0.61 2.44 2.52
CA SER A 236 0.13 1.37 1.86
C SER A 236 -0.28 1.33 0.39
N TRP A 237 0.66 1.05 -0.50
CA TRP A 237 0.37 0.73 -1.90
C TRP A 237 0.86 -0.68 -2.20
N MET A 238 -0.05 -1.50 -2.71
CA MET A 238 0.12 -2.93 -2.88
C MET A 238 -0.40 -3.33 -4.24
N ILE A 239 0.49 -3.79 -5.11
CA ILE A 239 0.15 -4.17 -6.49
C ILE A 239 0.33 -5.68 -6.66
N ARG A 240 -0.57 -6.31 -7.43
CA ARG A 240 -0.44 -7.69 -7.89
C ARG A 240 0.13 -7.70 -9.29
N HIS A 241 1.29 -8.31 -9.49
CA HIS A 241 1.83 -8.55 -10.82
C HIS A 241 0.90 -9.46 -11.63
N LEU A 242 0.69 -9.15 -12.90
CA LEU A 242 -0.01 -10.05 -13.81
C LEU A 242 0.96 -11.08 -14.41
N PRO A 243 0.48 -12.28 -14.76
CA PRO A 243 1.30 -13.24 -15.50
C PRO A 243 1.87 -12.60 -16.78
N ASP A 244 3.17 -12.75 -16.99
CA ASP A 244 3.90 -12.20 -18.16
C ASP A 244 3.87 -10.66 -18.30
N ASP A 245 3.24 -9.95 -17.37
CA ASP A 245 3.16 -8.49 -17.33
C ASP A 245 3.32 -7.98 -15.88
N PRO A 246 4.52 -8.09 -15.29
CA PRO A 246 4.79 -7.55 -13.97
C PRO A 246 4.77 -6.02 -14.00
N TRP A 247 4.28 -5.40 -12.92
CA TRP A 247 4.40 -3.96 -12.75
C TRP A 247 5.88 -3.58 -12.58
N ALA A 248 6.44 -2.92 -13.57
CA ALA A 248 7.82 -2.45 -13.59
C ALA A 248 7.85 -0.90 -13.62
N LYS A 249 7.19 -0.28 -12.64
CA LYS A 249 7.02 1.19 -12.53
C LYS A 249 6.22 1.78 -13.70
N THR A 250 5.40 0.95 -14.35
CA THR A 250 4.55 1.35 -15.49
C THR A 250 3.52 2.39 -15.02
N ARG A 251 3.47 3.51 -15.74
CA ARG A 251 2.51 4.59 -15.54
C ARG A 251 2.07 5.09 -16.92
N ILE A 252 0.82 4.88 -17.26
CA ILE A 252 0.22 5.37 -18.51
C ILE A 252 -0.57 6.62 -18.14
N VAL A 253 0.00 7.79 -18.44
CA VAL A 253 -0.64 9.08 -18.14
C VAL A 253 -1.88 9.26 -19.01
N CYS A 254 -2.97 9.77 -18.43
CA CYS A 254 -4.20 10.07 -19.18
C CYS A 254 -3.94 11.19 -20.18
N GLU A 255 -4.38 10.99 -21.42
CA GLU A 255 -4.09 11.89 -22.55
C GLU A 255 -4.49 13.35 -22.26
N GLU A 256 -5.67 13.58 -21.67
CA GLU A 256 -6.16 14.91 -21.32
C GLU A 256 -5.31 15.64 -20.27
N HIS A 257 -4.48 14.90 -19.52
CA HIS A 257 -3.59 15.44 -18.48
C HIS A 257 -2.11 15.44 -18.88
N ALA A 258 -1.75 14.85 -20.03
CA ALA A 258 -0.36 14.71 -20.48
C ALA A 258 0.35 16.06 -20.69
N TRP A 259 -0.39 17.13 -20.94
CA TRP A 259 0.17 18.48 -21.05
C TRP A 259 0.91 18.95 -19.78
N LEU A 260 0.64 18.34 -18.61
CA LEU A 260 1.35 18.62 -17.36
C LEU A 260 2.80 18.11 -17.34
N GLU A 261 3.19 17.27 -18.30
CA GLU A 261 4.56 16.80 -18.49
C GLU A 261 5.39 17.68 -19.44
N GLU A 262 4.75 18.67 -20.10
CA GLU A 262 5.43 19.58 -21.00
C GLU A 262 6.34 20.56 -20.25
N ASP A 263 7.49 20.93 -20.84
CA ASP A 263 8.48 21.83 -20.22
C ASP A 263 7.90 23.19 -19.79
N ASP A 264 6.86 23.68 -20.49
CA ASP A 264 6.20 24.95 -20.22
C ASP A 264 4.88 24.82 -19.43
N ALA A 265 4.56 23.62 -18.90
CA ALA A 265 3.32 23.35 -18.18
C ALA A 265 3.06 24.34 -17.03
N GLU A 266 4.09 24.64 -16.22
CA GLU A 266 3.98 25.61 -15.11
C GLU A 266 3.54 27.02 -15.55
N ALA A 267 3.92 27.44 -16.76
CA ALA A 267 3.52 28.73 -17.31
C ALA A 267 2.06 28.75 -17.80
N LYS A 268 1.51 27.57 -18.12
CA LYS A 268 0.13 27.40 -18.59
C LYS A 268 -0.86 27.28 -17.42
N ILE A 269 -0.41 26.96 -16.22
CA ILE A 269 -1.25 26.87 -15.03
C ILE A 269 -1.74 28.27 -14.66
N TRP A 270 -3.06 28.42 -14.57
CA TRP A 270 -3.68 29.67 -14.12
C TRP A 270 -3.34 29.94 -12.64
N ASP A 271 -2.79 31.10 -12.37
CA ASP A 271 -2.44 31.53 -11.01
C ASP A 271 -2.85 33.00 -10.81
N PRO A 272 -3.77 33.31 -9.87
CA PRO A 272 -4.19 34.69 -9.61
C PRO A 272 -3.07 35.57 -9.09
N LEU A 273 -2.01 34.99 -8.49
CA LEU A 273 -0.88 35.73 -7.94
C LEU A 273 0.21 36.08 -8.98
N LYS A 274 0.11 35.50 -10.18
CA LYS A 274 1.00 35.79 -11.33
C LYS A 274 0.46 36.91 -12.26
N LYS A 275 -0.62 37.60 -11.87
CA LYS A 275 -1.21 38.71 -12.65
C LYS A 275 -0.64 40.04 -12.26
#